data_c42eab2e6e526cfbd50bb6a532d5ba20
#
_entry.id   c42eab2e6e526cfbd50bb6a532d5ba20
#
_cell.length_a   1.000
_cell.length_b   1.000
_cell.length_c   1.000
_cell.angle_alpha   90.00
_cell.angle_beta   90.00
_cell.angle_gamma   90.00
#
_symmetry.space_group_name_H-M   'P 1'
#
loop_
_entity.id
_entity.type
_entity.pdbx_description
1 polymer ?
#
loop_
_entity_poly.entity_id
_entity_poly.type
_entity_poly.pdbx_seq_one_letter_code
_entity_poly.pdbx_strand_id
1 'polypeptide(L)'
;MPQNIPLAVALMVVSSLLIAIAATVQHHEVGQQGGSGAKTELSGDQFRSLIRSPRWWLGLAANGAGALVAIGALMLAPVTITQPLAVLAVPWTVLLTSRLSRQPVSPVTWRAVAITIAGTVGFALLAIWQGPDDAAPLSARPPQRKDRHPN
;
A
#
# COMPACT_ATOMS: atom_id res chain seq x y z
N MET A 1 1.42 21.49 12.28
CA MET A 1 2.50 20.51 12.44
C MET A 1 3.34 20.58 11.18
N PRO A 2 4.67 20.58 11.23
CA PRO A 2 5.50 20.60 10.03
C PRO A 2 5.23 19.34 9.22
N GLN A 3 4.82 19.52 7.97
CA GLN A 3 4.61 18.42 7.04
C GLN A 3 5.98 17.90 6.59
N ASN A 4 6.28 16.64 6.90
CA ASN A 4 7.50 15.97 6.46
C ASN A 4 7.18 14.96 5.35
N ILE A 5 6.98 15.47 4.13
CA ILE A 5 6.63 14.66 2.95
C ILE A 5 7.63 13.51 2.72
N PRO A 6 8.97 13.72 2.78
CA PRO A 6 9.91 12.63 2.58
C PRO A 6 9.74 11.50 3.60
N LEU A 7 9.51 11.85 4.86
CA LEU A 7 9.28 10.87 5.92
C LEU A 7 7.97 10.12 5.72
N ALA A 8 6.90 10.82 5.32
CA ALA A 8 5.61 10.20 5.01
C ALA A 8 5.74 9.20 3.84
N VAL A 9 6.47 9.56 2.78
CA VAL A 9 6.74 8.67 1.64
C VAL A 9 7.49 7.43 2.11
N ALA A 10 8.55 7.59 2.91
CA ALA A 10 9.31 6.46 3.45
C ALA A 10 8.43 5.53 4.30
N LEU A 11 7.60 6.08 5.19
CA LEU A 11 6.67 5.32 6.02
C LEU A 11 5.64 4.58 5.16
N MET A 12 5.10 5.19 4.09
CA MET A 12 4.16 4.52 3.18
C MET A 12 4.80 3.37 2.41
N VAL A 13 6.06 3.51 1.99
CA VAL A 13 6.80 2.40 1.35
C VAL A 13 6.99 1.25 2.34
N VAL A 14 7.37 1.53 3.58
CA VAL A 14 7.49 0.51 4.64
C VAL A 14 6.15 -0.15 4.93
N SER A 15 5.08 0.64 5.07
CA SER A 15 3.71 0.15 5.28
C SER A 15 3.28 -0.78 4.14
N SER A 16 3.47 -0.36 2.87
CA SER A 16 3.10 -1.17 1.70
C SER A 16 3.85 -2.51 1.66
N LEU A 17 5.12 -2.53 2.07
CA LEU A 17 5.91 -3.74 2.18
C LEU A 17 5.38 -4.68 3.28
N LEU A 18 5.06 -4.15 4.47
CA LEU A 18 4.49 -4.92 5.57
C LEU A 18 3.14 -5.55 5.17
N ILE A 19 2.27 -4.79 4.52
CA ILE A 19 0.98 -5.28 4.01
C ILE A 19 1.19 -6.37 2.95
N ALA A 20 2.17 -6.21 2.05
CA ALA A 20 2.50 -7.21 1.04
C ALA A 20 3.03 -8.51 1.66
N ILE A 21 3.88 -8.42 2.69
CA ILE A 21 4.36 -9.59 3.45
C ILE A 21 3.17 -10.30 4.11
N ALA A 22 2.31 -9.54 4.79
CA ALA A 22 1.12 -10.07 5.44
C ALA A 22 0.21 -10.81 4.44
N ALA A 23 -0.10 -10.19 3.32
CA ALA A 23 -0.92 -10.79 2.26
C ALA A 23 -0.28 -12.07 1.72
N THR A 24 1.02 -12.05 1.44
CA THR A 24 1.74 -13.22 0.89
C THR A 24 1.72 -14.39 1.86
N VAL A 25 1.97 -14.14 3.16
CA VAL A 25 1.92 -15.18 4.21
C VAL A 25 0.52 -15.76 4.34
N GLN A 26 -0.52 -14.91 4.39
CA GLN A 26 -1.91 -15.34 4.50
C GLN A 26 -2.36 -16.15 3.29
N HIS A 27 -2.03 -15.71 2.08
CA HIS A 27 -2.36 -16.45 0.84
C HIS A 27 -1.67 -17.81 0.79
N HIS A 28 -0.43 -17.91 1.25
CA HIS A 28 0.30 -19.16 1.25
C HIS A 28 -0.33 -20.18 2.21
N GLU A 29 -0.74 -19.75 3.40
CA GLU A 29 -1.42 -20.61 4.38
C GLU A 29 -2.79 -21.10 3.87
N VAL A 30 -3.58 -20.22 3.29
CA VAL A 30 -4.89 -20.59 2.70
C VAL A 30 -4.71 -21.57 1.54
N GLY A 31 -3.70 -21.37 0.69
CA GLY A 31 -3.41 -22.24 -0.44
C GLY A 31 -2.94 -23.63 -0.03
N GLN A 32 -2.21 -23.77 1.09
CA GLN A 32 -1.76 -25.07 1.61
C GLN A 32 -2.90 -25.87 2.26
N GLN A 33 -3.89 -25.22 2.84
CA GLN A 33 -5.02 -25.87 3.51
C GLN A 33 -6.17 -26.19 2.56
N GLY A 34 -6.25 -25.52 1.40
CA GLY A 34 -7.24 -25.73 0.34
C GLY A 34 -6.83 -26.80 -0.68
N GLY A 35 -6.24 -27.92 -0.26
CA GLY A 35 -5.81 -29.01 -1.15
C GLY A 35 -6.87 -29.43 -2.14
N SER A 36 -6.56 -29.26 -3.44
CA SER A 36 -7.13 -29.94 -4.63
C SER A 36 -8.64 -30.23 -4.62
N GLY A 37 -9.45 -29.19 -4.62
CA GLY A 37 -10.89 -29.41 -4.84
C GLY A 37 -11.64 -28.09 -4.74
N ALA A 38 -12.04 -27.59 -5.89
CA ALA A 38 -12.87 -26.40 -6.05
C ALA A 38 -14.19 -26.48 -5.25
N LYS A 39 -14.15 -26.17 -3.97
CA LYS A 39 -15.32 -25.76 -3.21
C LYS A 39 -15.00 -24.50 -2.47
N THR A 40 -15.66 -23.44 -2.89
CA THR A 40 -15.50 -22.03 -2.43
C THR A 40 -15.97 -21.82 -0.98
N GLU A 41 -16.30 -22.88 -0.26
CA GLU A 41 -16.76 -22.79 1.13
C GLU A 41 -15.67 -23.30 2.06
N LEU A 42 -15.09 -22.37 2.82
CA LEU A 42 -14.21 -22.70 3.95
C LEU A 42 -15.05 -23.47 4.98
N SER A 43 -14.75 -24.77 5.12
CA SER A 43 -15.34 -25.58 6.20
C SER A 43 -14.95 -25.00 7.55
N GLY A 44 -15.87 -25.06 8.53
CA GLY A 44 -15.62 -24.54 9.89
C GLY A 44 -14.34 -25.11 10.53
N ASP A 45 -13.96 -26.34 10.17
CA ASP A 45 -12.72 -26.98 10.64
C ASP A 45 -11.47 -26.38 10.01
N GLN A 46 -11.54 -25.95 8.75
CA GLN A 46 -10.44 -25.24 8.07
C GLN A 46 -10.24 -23.84 8.68
N PHE A 47 -11.32 -23.14 8.99
CA PHE A 47 -11.26 -21.85 9.68
C PHE A 47 -10.64 -21.97 11.07
N ARG A 48 -11.01 -23.03 11.82
CA ARG A 48 -10.44 -23.32 13.14
C ARG A 48 -8.96 -23.66 13.07
N SER A 49 -8.52 -24.34 12.01
CA SER A 49 -7.11 -24.67 11.81
C SER A 49 -6.29 -23.43 11.44
N LEU A 50 -6.85 -22.48 10.66
CA LEU A 50 -6.24 -21.19 10.35
C LEU A 50 -6.00 -20.35 11.59
N ILE A 51 -6.98 -20.24 12.49
CA ILE A 51 -6.85 -19.50 13.74
C ILE A 51 -5.80 -20.10 14.67
N ARG A 52 -5.53 -21.40 14.56
CA ARG A 52 -4.49 -22.08 15.32
C ARG A 52 -3.10 -21.96 14.71
N SER A 53 -2.98 -21.52 13.46
CA SER A 53 -1.68 -21.35 12.79
C SER A 53 -0.95 -20.11 13.31
N PRO A 54 0.25 -20.25 13.89
CA PRO A 54 1.04 -19.10 14.33
C PRO A 54 1.45 -18.19 13.17
N ARG A 55 1.57 -18.74 11.96
CA ARG A 55 1.90 -17.98 10.75
C ARG A 55 0.75 -17.06 10.33
N TRP A 56 -0.49 -17.50 10.50
CA TRP A 56 -1.68 -16.68 10.24
C TRP A 56 -1.71 -15.45 11.17
N TRP A 57 -1.40 -15.65 12.47
CA TRP A 57 -1.29 -14.55 13.44
C TRP A 57 -0.13 -13.62 13.11
N LEU A 58 0.97 -14.13 12.60
CA LEU A 58 2.11 -13.32 12.17
C LEU A 58 1.74 -12.45 10.95
N GLY A 59 0.97 -12.97 9.99
CA GLY A 59 0.41 -12.21 8.89
C GLY A 59 -0.55 -11.12 9.37
N LEU A 60 -1.42 -11.43 10.33
CA LEU A 60 -2.36 -10.47 10.92
C LEU A 60 -1.63 -9.34 11.67
N ALA A 61 -0.60 -9.69 12.46
CA ALA A 61 0.24 -8.72 13.16
C ALA A 61 1.00 -7.82 12.19
N ALA A 62 1.56 -8.38 11.11
CA ALA A 62 2.24 -7.61 10.07
C ALA A 62 1.28 -6.64 9.35
N ASN A 63 0.05 -7.08 9.09
CA ASN A 63 -0.99 -6.23 8.51
C ASN A 63 -1.37 -5.08 9.45
N GLY A 64 -1.58 -5.39 10.73
CA GLY A 64 -1.85 -4.39 11.77
C GLY A 64 -0.70 -3.37 11.91
N ALA A 65 0.54 -3.85 11.96
CA ALA A 65 1.72 -2.98 12.00
C ALA A 65 1.80 -2.09 10.75
N GLY A 66 1.55 -2.64 9.55
CA GLY A 66 1.49 -1.88 8.31
C GLY A 66 0.43 -0.77 8.36
N ALA A 67 -0.77 -1.09 8.87
CA ALA A 67 -1.85 -0.11 9.03
C ALA A 67 -1.48 1.02 10.00
N LEU A 68 -0.84 0.70 11.13
CA LEU A 68 -0.38 1.72 12.08
C LEU A 68 0.67 2.65 11.48
N VAL A 69 1.62 2.09 10.71
CA VAL A 69 2.63 2.88 10.00
C VAL A 69 1.97 3.77 8.94
N ALA A 70 0.95 3.28 8.22
CA ALA A 70 0.19 4.07 7.25
C ALA A 70 -0.55 5.24 7.93
N ILE A 71 -1.17 5.02 9.09
CA ILE A 71 -1.81 6.08 9.88
C ILE A 71 -0.77 7.14 10.28
N GLY A 72 0.40 6.71 10.74
CA GLY A 72 1.51 7.63 11.04
C GLY A 72 1.95 8.46 9.83
N ALA A 73 2.02 7.86 8.65
CA ALA A 73 2.32 8.57 7.40
C ALA A 73 1.25 9.61 7.04
N LEU A 74 -0.04 9.28 7.24
CA LEU A 74 -1.17 10.20 7.00
C LEU A 74 -1.16 11.42 7.92
N MET A 75 -0.56 11.33 9.11
CA MET A 75 -0.38 12.48 9.99
C MET A 75 0.71 13.44 9.50
N LEU A 76 1.62 12.97 8.64
CA LEU A 76 2.78 13.72 8.16
C LEU A 76 2.58 14.30 6.75
N ALA A 77 1.64 13.77 5.96
CA ALA A 77 1.36 14.23 4.61
C ALA A 77 -0.13 14.06 4.24
N PRO A 78 -0.64 14.87 3.29
CA PRO A 78 -2.01 14.76 2.80
C PRO A 78 -2.31 13.40 2.17
N VAL A 79 -3.56 12.96 2.27
CA VAL A 79 -4.06 11.72 1.68
C VAL A 79 -3.80 11.62 0.17
N THR A 80 -3.85 12.74 -0.53
CA THR A 80 -3.56 12.83 -1.97
C THR A 80 -2.16 12.34 -2.35
N ILE A 81 -1.19 12.48 -1.44
CA ILE A 81 0.19 12.01 -1.65
C ILE A 81 0.34 10.56 -1.20
N THR A 82 -0.29 10.18 -0.10
CA THR A 82 -0.10 8.85 0.50
C THR A 82 -0.90 7.75 -0.19
N GLN A 83 -2.06 8.04 -0.75
CA GLN A 83 -2.93 7.07 -1.43
C GLN A 83 -2.25 6.36 -2.61
N PRO A 84 -1.62 7.04 -3.58
CA PRO A 84 -0.94 6.37 -4.69
C PRO A 84 0.22 5.47 -4.24
N LEU A 85 0.87 5.81 -3.13
CA LEU A 85 1.97 5.02 -2.58
C LEU A 85 1.51 3.69 -1.98
N ALA A 86 0.26 3.60 -1.51
CA ALA A 86 -0.32 2.36 -1.03
C ALA A 86 -0.42 1.28 -2.14
N VAL A 87 -0.54 1.70 -3.41
CA VAL A 87 -0.57 0.79 -4.57
C VAL A 87 0.72 -0.02 -4.71
N LEU A 88 1.85 0.44 -4.13
CA LEU A 88 3.10 -0.31 -4.11
C LEU A 88 2.99 -1.68 -3.40
N ALA A 89 1.98 -1.88 -2.57
CA ALA A 89 1.72 -3.21 -1.99
C ALA A 89 1.52 -4.29 -3.06
N VAL A 90 0.93 -3.95 -4.21
CA VAL A 90 0.68 -4.91 -5.31
C VAL A 90 1.98 -5.43 -5.92
N PRO A 91 2.92 -4.60 -6.43
CA PRO A 91 4.20 -5.08 -6.94
C PRO A 91 5.00 -5.86 -5.90
N TRP A 92 4.98 -5.44 -4.62
CA TRP A 92 5.63 -6.17 -3.54
C TRP A 92 5.03 -7.56 -3.36
N THR A 93 3.71 -7.68 -3.36
CA THR A 93 3.02 -8.98 -3.25
C THR A 93 3.40 -9.91 -4.41
N VAL A 94 3.43 -9.41 -5.64
CA VAL A 94 3.84 -10.20 -6.81
C VAL A 94 5.27 -10.70 -6.66
N LEU A 95 6.20 -9.82 -6.26
CA LEU A 95 7.61 -10.19 -6.07
C LEU A 95 7.80 -11.21 -4.95
N LEU A 96 7.13 -11.01 -3.80
CA LEU A 96 7.23 -11.93 -2.67
C LEU A 96 6.63 -13.30 -3.01
N THR A 97 5.44 -13.31 -3.62
CA THR A 97 4.76 -14.56 -4.01
C THR A 97 5.58 -15.34 -5.02
N SER A 98 6.16 -14.68 -6.02
CA SER A 98 7.03 -15.36 -7.00
C SER A 98 8.27 -15.96 -6.37
N ARG A 99 8.89 -15.23 -5.41
CA ARG A 99 10.04 -15.74 -4.65
C ARG A 99 9.68 -16.94 -3.78
N LEU A 100 8.53 -16.87 -3.11
CA LEU A 100 8.08 -17.93 -2.20
C LEU A 100 7.62 -19.18 -2.95
N SER A 101 6.89 -19.02 -4.05
CA SER A 101 6.37 -20.13 -4.86
C SER A 101 7.40 -20.68 -5.84
N ARG A 102 8.60 -20.08 -5.95
CA ARG A 102 9.66 -20.44 -6.91
C ARG A 102 9.16 -20.52 -8.37
N GLN A 103 8.07 -19.83 -8.68
CA GLN A 103 7.54 -19.77 -10.03
C GLN A 103 8.06 -18.52 -10.74
N PRO A 104 8.52 -18.68 -12.00
CA PRO A 104 9.00 -17.54 -12.76
C PRO A 104 7.83 -16.60 -13.07
N VAL A 105 8.03 -15.31 -12.78
CA VAL A 105 7.07 -14.27 -13.12
C VAL A 105 7.07 -14.09 -14.65
N SER A 106 5.88 -14.01 -15.25
CA SER A 106 5.78 -13.81 -16.70
C SER A 106 6.37 -12.44 -17.09
N PRO A 107 6.94 -12.32 -18.32
CA PRO A 107 7.49 -11.05 -18.79
C PRO A 107 6.47 -9.91 -18.80
N VAL A 108 5.19 -10.23 -19.01
CA VAL A 108 4.08 -9.26 -18.98
C VAL A 108 3.89 -8.72 -17.57
N THR A 109 3.90 -9.60 -16.57
CA THR A 109 3.80 -9.21 -15.15
C THR A 109 4.99 -8.36 -14.74
N TRP A 110 6.22 -8.70 -15.19
CA TRP A 110 7.41 -7.87 -14.91
C TRP A 110 7.28 -6.46 -15.46
N ARG A 111 6.75 -6.31 -16.69
CA ARG A 111 6.50 -5.00 -17.30
C ARG A 111 5.47 -4.20 -16.49
N ALA A 112 4.36 -4.84 -16.08
CA ALA A 112 3.34 -4.19 -15.27
C ALA A 112 3.91 -3.72 -13.92
N VAL A 113 4.68 -4.56 -13.24
CA VAL A 113 5.36 -4.22 -11.97
C VAL A 113 6.32 -3.04 -12.17
N ALA A 114 7.14 -3.06 -13.22
CA ALA A 114 8.08 -2.00 -13.52
C ALA A 114 7.39 -0.66 -13.81
N ILE A 115 6.30 -0.66 -14.58
CA ILE A 115 5.50 0.54 -14.87
C ILE A 115 4.87 1.08 -13.58
N THR A 116 4.32 0.23 -12.74
CA THR A 116 3.71 0.64 -11.46
C THR A 116 4.74 1.28 -10.54
N ILE A 117 5.91 0.65 -10.39
CA ILE A 117 7.01 1.21 -9.57
C ILE A 117 7.48 2.54 -10.15
N ALA A 118 7.73 2.62 -11.46
CA ALA A 118 8.19 3.84 -12.12
C ALA A 118 7.17 4.99 -11.98
N GLY A 119 5.88 4.70 -12.17
CA GLY A 119 4.81 5.67 -11.99
C GLY A 119 4.71 6.18 -10.55
N THR A 120 4.79 5.27 -9.58
CA THR A 120 4.69 5.65 -8.15
C THR A 120 5.91 6.41 -7.68
N VAL A 121 7.12 6.00 -8.10
CA VAL A 121 8.36 6.73 -7.80
C VAL A 121 8.35 8.10 -8.45
N GLY A 122 7.96 8.20 -9.73
CA GLY A 122 7.82 9.49 -10.43
C GLY A 122 6.83 10.42 -9.74
N PHE A 123 5.67 9.90 -9.31
CA PHE A 123 4.70 10.66 -8.54
C PHE A 123 5.28 11.12 -7.19
N ALA A 124 5.95 10.24 -6.45
CA ALA A 124 6.55 10.58 -5.17
C ALA A 124 7.62 11.68 -5.30
N LEU A 125 8.47 11.60 -6.33
CA LEU A 125 9.48 12.61 -6.60
C LEU A 125 8.84 13.96 -6.94
N LEU A 126 7.81 13.98 -7.78
CA LEU A 126 7.04 15.18 -8.11
C LEU A 126 6.40 15.78 -6.85
N ALA A 127 5.77 14.97 -6.01
CA ALA A 127 5.13 15.41 -4.78
C ALA A 127 6.13 16.02 -3.78
N ILE A 128 7.34 15.47 -3.70
CA ILE A 128 8.42 16.03 -2.87
C ILE A 128 8.93 17.36 -3.44
N TRP A 129 9.00 17.46 -4.76
CA TRP A 129 9.54 18.64 -5.45
C TRP A 129 8.57 19.82 -5.43
N GLN A 130 7.25 19.57 -5.54
CA GLN A 130 6.22 20.62 -5.52
C GLN A 130 5.99 21.20 -4.10
N GLY A 131 6.40 20.51 -3.05
CA GLY A 131 6.20 20.94 -1.67
C GLY A 131 4.73 20.87 -1.18
N PRO A 132 4.51 21.22 0.10
CA PRO A 132 3.17 21.11 0.71
C PRO A 132 2.16 22.15 0.23
N ASP A 133 2.61 23.26 -0.33
CA ASP A 133 1.74 24.41 -0.64
C ASP A 133 0.83 24.16 -1.86
N ASP A 134 1.29 23.37 -2.82
CA ASP A 134 0.52 23.05 -4.03
C ASP A 134 -0.51 21.91 -3.81
N ALA A 135 -0.35 21.15 -2.74
CA ALA A 135 -1.24 20.06 -2.36
C ALA A 135 -2.45 20.54 -1.52
N ALA A 136 -2.55 21.84 -1.22
CA ALA A 136 -3.68 22.40 -0.48
C ALA A 136 -4.98 22.24 -1.28
N PRO A 137 -6.07 21.73 -0.67
CA PRO A 137 -7.35 21.61 -1.36
C PRO A 137 -7.83 23.00 -1.81
N LEU A 138 -8.44 23.04 -3.00
CA LEU A 138 -8.97 24.28 -3.61
C LEU A 138 -9.88 25.10 -2.68
N SER A 139 -10.49 24.44 -1.69
CA SER A 139 -11.29 25.05 -0.63
C SER A 139 -10.50 25.89 0.37
N ALA A 140 -9.18 25.70 0.45
CA ALA A 140 -8.31 26.45 1.36
C ALA A 140 -7.69 27.69 0.69
N ARG A 141 -7.94 27.93 -0.61
CA ARG A 141 -7.52 29.18 -1.24
C ARG A 141 -8.37 30.34 -0.70
N PRO A 142 -7.76 31.39 -0.14
CA PRO A 142 -8.52 32.58 0.24
C PRO A 142 -9.26 33.11 -0.99
N PRO A 143 -10.50 33.63 -0.83
CA PRO A 143 -11.27 34.13 -1.94
C PRO A 143 -10.46 35.21 -2.66
N GLN A 144 -10.23 35.02 -3.95
CA GLN A 144 -9.56 36.00 -4.79
C GLN A 144 -10.34 37.30 -4.65
N ARG A 145 -9.71 38.28 -4.04
CA ARG A 145 -10.25 39.64 -3.91
C ARG A 145 -10.50 40.17 -5.31
N LYS A 146 -11.77 40.13 -5.73
CA LYS A 146 -12.22 40.72 -6.99
C LYS A 146 -11.95 42.21 -6.86
N ASP A 147 -10.87 42.65 -7.45
CA ASP A 147 -10.53 44.08 -7.48
C ASP A 147 -11.74 44.82 -8.06
N ARG A 148 -12.41 45.58 -7.17
CA ARG A 148 -13.45 46.49 -7.58
C ARG A 148 -12.74 47.57 -8.39
N HIS A 149 -12.99 47.61 -9.68
CA HIS A 149 -12.73 48.80 -10.47
C HIS A 149 -13.51 49.96 -9.86
N PRO A 150 -12.87 51.05 -9.43
CA PRO A 150 -13.58 52.30 -9.14
C PRO A 150 -14.01 52.93 -10.48
N ASN A 151 -15.32 53.16 -10.62
CA ASN A 151 -15.85 54.12 -11.60
C ASN A 151 -15.48 55.53 -11.20
#